data_25f2c1878e043aa6d3a018cd3ec90ebc
#
_entry.id   25f2c1878e043aa6d3a018cd3ec90ebc
#
_cell.length_a   1.000
_cell.length_b   1.000
_cell.length_c   1.000
_cell.angle_alpha   90.00
_cell.angle_beta   90.00
_cell.angle_gamma   90.00
#
_symmetry.space_group_name_H-M   'P 1'
#
loop_
_entity.id
_entity.type
_entity.pdbx_description
1 polymer ?
#
loop_
_entity_poly.entity_id
_entity_poly.type
_entity_poly.pdbx_seq_one_letter_code
_entity_poly.pdbx_strand_id
1 'polypeptide(L)'
;MIGVFVIALVLVTPSAAWMRKLDRIAGALQELRDAGVVVLFSPMQEMNGVWFWWGIDSHRTDPEPYIRVYRAMHDFFNKEKGLDNLIWVYSPTSTYGNETVTNYVFRAVDWAYPGDNYVDIIAGTNYADDMSISDYPTYIKMGKPLGNAGFGPSSDGPFLKNGTWDLSRIIERIKKDYPRIAFWESWHSYPGSSWSMISNLNADILLADPFVINRDDLPWNIK
;
A
#
# COMPACT_ATOMS: atom_id res chain seq x y z
N MET A 1 8.84 -17.06 51.08
CA MET A 1 8.61 -17.83 49.85
C MET A 1 8.63 -16.81 48.69
N ILE A 2 9.72 -16.80 47.93
CA ILE A 2 9.88 -15.94 46.78
C ILE A 2 9.40 -16.76 45.59
N GLY A 3 8.26 -16.38 45.01
CA GLY A 3 7.73 -17.01 43.80
C GLY A 3 8.54 -16.57 42.59
N VAL A 4 9.26 -17.50 41.98
CA VAL A 4 9.94 -17.25 40.68
C VAL A 4 8.90 -17.39 39.59
N PHE A 5 8.48 -16.27 38.98
CA PHE A 5 7.70 -16.29 37.75
C PHE A 5 8.65 -16.60 36.58
N VAL A 6 8.61 -17.82 36.08
CA VAL A 6 9.24 -18.18 34.81
C VAL A 6 8.32 -17.72 33.70
N ILE A 7 8.64 -16.57 33.06
CA ILE A 7 8.01 -16.17 31.81
C ILE A 7 8.60 -17.06 30.73
N ALA A 8 7.84 -18.09 30.33
CA ALA A 8 8.19 -18.87 29.14
C ALA A 8 8.02 -17.99 27.91
N LEU A 9 9.12 -17.44 27.42
CA LEU A 9 9.17 -16.76 26.13
C LEU A 9 9.01 -17.83 25.05
N VAL A 10 7.79 -18.02 24.56
CA VAL A 10 7.56 -18.88 23.39
C VAL A 10 8.12 -18.15 22.18
N LEU A 11 9.37 -18.46 21.86
CA LEU A 11 9.99 -18.06 20.61
C LEU A 11 9.32 -18.86 19.48
N VAL A 12 8.32 -18.27 18.84
CA VAL A 12 7.76 -18.82 17.60
C VAL A 12 8.83 -18.64 16.53
N THR A 13 9.66 -19.66 16.33
CA THR A 13 10.62 -19.66 15.22
C THR A 13 9.86 -19.75 13.90
N PRO A 14 10.14 -18.85 12.92
CA PRO A 14 9.51 -18.94 11.61
C PRO A 14 9.75 -20.31 10.98
N SER A 15 8.74 -20.87 10.31
CA SER A 15 8.91 -22.16 9.64
C SER A 15 10.00 -22.08 8.56
N ALA A 16 10.72 -23.19 8.33
CA ALA A 16 11.72 -23.26 7.28
C ALA A 16 11.12 -22.97 5.88
N ALA A 17 9.85 -23.29 5.67
CA ALA A 17 9.14 -22.96 4.43
C ALA A 17 8.92 -21.45 4.27
N TRP A 18 8.60 -20.74 5.34
CA TRP A 18 8.48 -19.29 5.34
C TRP A 18 9.83 -18.62 5.06
N MET A 19 10.89 -19.03 5.73
CA MET A 19 12.23 -18.50 5.52
C MET A 19 12.70 -18.67 4.07
N ARG A 20 12.48 -19.85 3.46
CA ARG A 20 12.80 -20.07 2.03
C ARG A 20 12.04 -19.12 1.09
N LYS A 21 10.79 -18.74 1.41
CA LYS A 21 10.05 -17.74 0.61
C LYS A 21 10.68 -16.37 0.74
N LEU A 22 11.01 -15.96 1.96
CA LEU A 22 11.69 -14.68 2.19
C LEU A 22 13.07 -14.62 1.51
N ASP A 23 13.85 -15.70 1.57
CA ASP A 23 15.15 -15.80 0.87
C ASP A 23 15.01 -15.63 -0.65
N ARG A 24 13.99 -16.21 -1.25
CA ARG A 24 13.73 -16.03 -2.71
C ARG A 24 13.38 -14.59 -3.05
N ILE A 25 12.56 -13.93 -2.24
CA ILE A 25 12.21 -12.52 -2.40
C ILE A 25 13.47 -11.68 -2.23
N ALA A 26 14.27 -11.95 -1.18
CA ALA A 26 15.52 -11.25 -0.93
C ALA A 26 16.49 -11.33 -2.12
N GLY A 27 16.61 -12.51 -2.73
CA GLY A 27 17.45 -12.69 -3.93
C GLY A 27 17.03 -11.78 -5.08
N ALA A 28 15.73 -11.73 -5.40
CA ALA A 28 15.21 -10.85 -6.44
C ALA A 28 15.39 -9.36 -6.12
N LEU A 29 15.16 -8.97 -4.86
CA LEU A 29 15.37 -7.58 -4.41
C LEU A 29 16.87 -7.19 -4.44
N GLN A 30 17.75 -8.14 -4.18
CA GLN A 30 19.19 -7.94 -4.29
C GLN A 30 19.65 -7.70 -5.73
N GLU A 31 19.10 -8.44 -6.69
CA GLU A 31 19.36 -8.20 -8.12
C GLU A 31 18.96 -6.78 -8.53
N LEU A 32 17.80 -6.30 -8.04
CA LEU A 32 17.36 -4.92 -8.28
C LEU A 32 18.30 -3.89 -7.61
N ARG A 33 18.74 -4.15 -6.37
CA ARG A 33 19.70 -3.31 -5.67
C ARG A 33 21.01 -3.19 -6.46
N ASP A 34 21.53 -4.32 -6.90
CA ASP A 34 22.79 -4.38 -7.62
C ASP A 34 22.70 -3.69 -9.00
N ALA A 35 21.48 -3.59 -9.56
CA ALA A 35 21.18 -2.80 -10.74
C ALA A 35 20.88 -1.30 -10.43
N GLY A 36 20.99 -0.86 -9.17
CA GLY A 36 20.73 0.53 -8.77
C GLY A 36 19.25 0.90 -8.71
N VAL A 37 18.34 -0.08 -8.64
CA VAL A 37 16.88 0.15 -8.60
C VAL A 37 16.42 0.31 -7.17
N VAL A 38 15.73 1.42 -6.86
CA VAL A 38 14.99 1.62 -5.62
C VAL A 38 13.58 1.04 -5.76
N VAL A 39 13.12 0.32 -4.77
CA VAL A 39 11.85 -0.41 -4.80
C VAL A 39 10.88 0.18 -3.75
N LEU A 40 9.70 0.60 -4.18
CA LEU A 40 8.56 0.83 -3.28
C LEU A 40 8.02 -0.55 -2.87
N PHE A 41 8.39 -1.02 -1.69
CA PHE A 41 8.07 -2.36 -1.23
C PHE A 41 6.82 -2.34 -0.34
N SER A 42 5.72 -2.85 -0.88
CA SER A 42 4.41 -2.90 -0.22
C SER A 42 4.00 -4.34 0.08
N PRO A 43 4.53 -4.96 1.13
CA PRO A 43 4.15 -6.32 1.49
C PRO A 43 2.78 -6.35 2.16
N MET A 44 1.98 -7.39 1.85
CA MET A 44 0.72 -7.68 2.53
C MET A 44 -0.24 -6.48 2.58
N GLN A 45 -0.48 -5.85 1.41
CA GLN A 45 -1.43 -4.74 1.28
C GLN A 45 -2.85 -5.12 1.74
N GLU A 46 -3.67 -4.10 2.03
CA GLU A 46 -5.11 -4.24 2.33
C GLU A 46 -5.42 -5.15 3.51
N MET A 47 -4.52 -5.14 4.50
CA MET A 47 -4.63 -5.99 5.69
C MET A 47 -5.86 -5.69 6.56
N ASN A 48 -6.42 -4.51 6.42
CA ASN A 48 -7.63 -4.09 7.12
C ASN A 48 -8.93 -4.54 6.42
N GLY A 49 -8.83 -5.28 5.28
CA GLY A 49 -9.92 -5.95 4.57
C GLY A 49 -9.94 -7.47 4.81
N VAL A 50 -10.95 -8.15 4.25
CA VAL A 50 -11.26 -9.58 4.52
C VAL A 50 -10.84 -10.55 3.43
N TRP A 51 -10.33 -10.07 2.29
CA TRP A 51 -10.10 -10.89 1.07
C TRP A 51 -8.72 -11.54 0.98
N PHE A 52 -7.77 -11.11 1.81
CA PHE A 52 -6.45 -11.74 1.87
C PHE A 52 -6.28 -12.58 3.14
N TRP A 53 -5.51 -13.66 3.06
CA TRP A 53 -5.25 -14.53 4.21
C TRP A 53 -4.49 -13.83 5.35
N TRP A 54 -3.79 -12.73 5.08
CA TRP A 54 -3.13 -11.89 6.09
C TRP A 54 -4.02 -10.78 6.65
N GLY A 55 -5.20 -10.58 6.05
CA GLY A 55 -6.18 -9.58 6.47
C GLY A 55 -6.99 -9.98 7.69
N ILE A 56 -8.01 -9.20 7.99
CA ILE A 56 -8.96 -9.49 9.06
C ILE A 56 -9.92 -10.62 8.65
N ASP A 57 -10.37 -11.37 9.64
CA ASP A 57 -11.50 -12.29 9.51
C ASP A 57 -12.35 -12.25 10.78
N SER A 58 -13.41 -13.08 10.87
CA SER A 58 -14.29 -13.15 12.05
C SER A 58 -13.54 -13.49 13.34
N HIS A 59 -12.34 -14.02 13.24
CA HIS A 59 -11.49 -14.45 14.37
C HIS A 59 -10.30 -13.55 14.61
N ARG A 60 -9.95 -12.68 13.64
CA ARG A 60 -8.80 -11.77 13.70
C ARG A 60 -9.25 -10.36 14.01
N THR A 61 -9.43 -10.07 15.26
CA THR A 61 -9.68 -8.70 15.74
C THR A 61 -8.41 -8.02 16.27
N ASP A 62 -7.34 -8.81 16.48
CA ASP A 62 -6.05 -8.36 16.99
C ASP A 62 -5.08 -8.08 15.83
N PRO A 63 -4.54 -6.85 15.69
CA PRO A 63 -3.58 -6.49 14.66
C PRO A 63 -2.16 -7.04 14.90
N GLU A 64 -1.82 -7.44 16.12
CA GLU A 64 -0.47 -7.82 16.52
C GLU A 64 0.18 -8.93 15.67
N PRO A 65 -0.53 -9.99 15.24
CA PRO A 65 0.07 -10.98 14.35
C PRO A 65 0.57 -10.38 13.03
N TYR A 66 -0.20 -9.48 12.42
CA TYR A 66 0.20 -8.78 11.20
C TYR A 66 1.40 -7.86 11.47
N ILE A 67 1.30 -7.03 12.51
CA ILE A 67 2.35 -6.08 12.90
C ILE A 67 3.69 -6.80 13.11
N ARG A 68 3.68 -7.93 13.82
CA ARG A 68 4.89 -8.73 14.07
C ARG A 68 5.49 -9.30 12.78
N VAL A 69 4.66 -9.80 11.87
CA VAL A 69 5.15 -10.33 10.59
C VAL A 69 5.73 -9.23 9.73
N TYR A 70 5.07 -8.06 9.66
CA TYR A 70 5.59 -6.92 8.91
C TYR A 70 6.95 -6.47 9.44
N ARG A 71 7.07 -6.29 10.77
CA ARG A 71 8.34 -5.92 11.42
C ARG A 71 9.42 -6.96 11.22
N ALA A 72 9.08 -8.24 11.30
CA ALA A 72 10.04 -9.33 11.08
C ALA A 72 10.56 -9.35 9.63
N MET A 73 9.69 -9.09 8.63
CA MET A 73 10.13 -8.94 7.25
C MET A 73 11.04 -7.72 7.05
N HIS A 74 10.70 -6.59 7.65
CA HIS A 74 11.52 -5.39 7.62
C HIS A 74 12.93 -5.67 8.17
N ASP A 75 13.00 -6.27 9.35
CA ASP A 75 14.29 -6.58 9.98
C ASP A 75 15.09 -7.62 9.17
N PHE A 76 14.43 -8.62 8.63
CA PHE A 76 15.05 -9.63 7.78
C PHE A 76 15.67 -9.01 6.52
N PHE A 77 14.90 -8.22 5.75
CA PHE A 77 15.40 -7.65 4.51
C PHE A 77 16.46 -6.56 4.74
N ASN A 78 16.22 -5.65 5.67
CA ASN A 78 17.12 -4.53 5.87
C ASN A 78 18.36 -4.90 6.71
N LYS A 79 18.18 -5.67 7.82
CA LYS A 79 19.26 -5.94 8.75
C LYS A 79 20.01 -7.24 8.43
N GLU A 80 19.28 -8.33 8.13
CA GLU A 80 19.92 -9.62 7.88
C GLU A 80 20.43 -9.75 6.45
N LYS A 81 19.67 -9.24 5.45
CA LYS A 81 20.04 -9.27 4.02
C LYS A 81 20.75 -8.01 3.54
N GLY A 82 20.79 -6.95 4.35
CA GLY A 82 21.45 -5.71 4.02
C GLY A 82 20.88 -5.00 2.79
N LEU A 83 19.56 -5.13 2.56
CA LEU A 83 18.88 -4.45 1.46
C LEU A 83 18.60 -3.00 1.86
N ASP A 84 19.28 -2.07 1.22
CA ASP A 84 19.21 -0.62 1.45
C ASP A 84 18.47 0.14 0.34
N ASN A 85 17.91 -0.61 -0.62
CA ASN A 85 17.18 -0.09 -1.76
C ASN A 85 15.64 -0.17 -1.60
N LEU A 86 15.13 -0.50 -0.41
CA LEU A 86 13.70 -0.64 -0.15
C LEU A 86 13.14 0.61 0.52
N ILE A 87 12.06 1.14 -0.02
CA ILE A 87 11.19 2.12 0.62
C ILE A 87 9.94 1.37 1.09
N TRP A 88 9.74 1.28 2.39
CA TRP A 88 8.69 0.47 2.99
C TRP A 88 7.34 1.18 2.95
N VAL A 89 6.39 0.57 2.28
CA VAL A 89 5.04 1.11 2.06
C VAL A 89 4.02 0.38 2.91
N TYR A 90 3.29 1.12 3.74
CA TYR A 90 2.10 0.63 4.42
C TYR A 90 0.87 0.96 3.58
N SER A 91 0.15 -0.07 3.13
CA SER A 91 -0.93 0.06 2.15
C SER A 91 -2.25 -0.56 2.64
N PRO A 92 -3.03 0.14 3.47
CA PRO A 92 -4.36 -0.29 3.84
C PRO A 92 -5.37 -0.04 2.72
N THR A 93 -6.50 -0.76 2.72
CA THR A 93 -7.62 -0.41 1.84
C THR A 93 -8.49 0.69 2.45
N SER A 94 -9.09 1.51 1.59
CA SER A 94 -10.02 2.55 2.02
C SER A 94 -11.21 1.97 2.78
N THR A 95 -11.66 2.67 3.81
CA THR A 95 -12.90 2.37 4.54
C THR A 95 -14.15 2.97 3.88
N TYR A 96 -13.96 3.75 2.79
CA TYR A 96 -15.03 4.47 2.09
C TYR A 96 -15.89 5.35 3.02
N GLY A 97 -15.26 5.96 4.03
CA GLY A 97 -15.91 6.82 5.00
C GLY A 97 -16.69 6.07 6.10
N ASN A 98 -16.56 4.77 6.16
CA ASN A 98 -17.16 3.95 7.21
C ASN A 98 -16.17 3.80 8.38
N GLU A 99 -15.88 4.91 9.07
CA GLU A 99 -14.89 4.96 10.17
C GLU A 99 -15.27 4.11 11.38
N THR A 100 -16.54 3.79 11.51
CA THR A 100 -17.07 2.88 12.55
C THR A 100 -17.25 1.49 11.98
N VAL A 101 -16.18 0.85 11.61
CA VAL A 101 -16.24 -0.51 11.09
C VAL A 101 -16.51 -1.49 12.23
N THR A 102 -17.76 -1.58 12.60
CA THR A 102 -18.27 -2.64 13.48
C THR A 102 -18.51 -3.95 12.71
N ASN A 103 -18.52 -3.88 11.39
CA ASN A 103 -18.70 -5.02 10.51
C ASN A 103 -17.34 -5.58 10.09
N TYR A 104 -17.22 -6.88 9.98
CA TYR A 104 -16.02 -7.65 9.60
C TYR A 104 -15.47 -7.37 8.20
N VAL A 105 -15.92 -6.30 7.53
CA VAL A 105 -15.54 -5.99 6.15
C VAL A 105 -14.25 -5.18 6.09
N PHE A 106 -14.09 -4.21 7.02
CA PHE A 106 -12.89 -3.36 7.10
C PHE A 106 -12.55 -3.03 8.55
N ARG A 107 -11.30 -2.69 8.80
CA ARG A 107 -10.85 -1.98 10.00
C ARG A 107 -10.34 -0.60 9.59
N ALA A 108 -10.20 0.30 10.57
CA ALA A 108 -9.60 1.61 10.33
C ALA A 108 -8.25 1.47 9.62
N VAL A 109 -7.90 2.43 8.77
CA VAL A 109 -6.68 2.37 7.96
C VAL A 109 -5.38 2.34 8.79
N ASP A 110 -5.41 2.81 10.03
CA ASP A 110 -4.30 2.79 10.98
C ASP A 110 -4.32 1.57 11.93
N TRP A 111 -5.34 0.70 11.82
CA TRP A 111 -5.57 -0.42 12.75
C TRP A 111 -4.36 -1.34 12.94
N ALA A 112 -3.62 -1.64 11.88
CA ALA A 112 -2.48 -2.56 11.92
C ALA A 112 -1.16 -1.83 11.58
N TYR A 113 -1.06 -0.54 11.90
CA TYR A 113 0.12 0.25 11.59
C TYR A 113 1.37 -0.27 12.32
N PRO A 114 2.44 -0.68 11.61
CA PRO A 114 3.60 -1.29 12.23
C PRO A 114 4.45 -0.33 13.09
N GLY A 115 4.21 0.97 12.95
CA GLY A 115 4.95 2.03 13.63
C GLY A 115 5.98 2.72 12.74
N ASP A 116 6.32 3.94 13.14
CA ASP A 116 7.09 4.90 12.33
C ASP A 116 8.48 4.42 11.89
N ASN A 117 9.10 3.54 12.68
CA ASN A 117 10.43 3.01 12.37
C ASN A 117 10.42 1.91 11.29
N TYR A 118 9.25 1.47 10.87
CA TYR A 118 9.06 0.35 9.94
C TYR A 118 8.35 0.77 8.64
N VAL A 119 7.94 2.03 8.53
CA VAL A 119 7.19 2.56 7.41
C VAL A 119 7.80 3.87 6.95
N ASP A 120 8.10 3.96 5.66
CA ASP A 120 8.59 5.17 5.02
C ASP A 120 7.46 5.96 4.38
N ILE A 121 6.50 5.27 3.74
CA ILE A 121 5.40 5.85 2.99
C ILE A 121 4.09 5.17 3.39
N ILE A 122 3.01 5.93 3.46
CA ILE A 122 1.64 5.42 3.51
C ILE A 122 1.02 5.58 2.12
N ALA A 123 0.56 4.47 1.54
CA ALA A 123 -0.09 4.50 0.24
C ALA A 123 -1.28 3.53 0.24
N GLY A 124 -2.45 4.03 0.61
CA GLY A 124 -3.68 3.24 0.63
C GLY A 124 -4.17 2.86 -0.76
N THR A 125 -5.04 1.85 -0.84
CA THR A 125 -5.80 1.55 -2.05
C THR A 125 -7.17 2.22 -1.98
N ASN A 126 -7.60 2.82 -3.10
CA ASN A 126 -8.78 3.66 -3.11
C ASN A 126 -9.50 3.60 -4.46
N TYR A 127 -10.66 2.96 -4.49
CA TYR A 127 -11.45 2.75 -5.70
C TYR A 127 -12.81 3.43 -5.55
N ALA A 128 -12.91 4.66 -6.06
CA ALA A 128 -14.12 5.48 -5.93
C ALA A 128 -14.43 6.23 -7.23
N ASP A 129 -15.66 6.10 -7.73
CA ASP A 129 -16.10 6.74 -8.97
C ASP A 129 -15.99 8.27 -8.94
N ASP A 130 -16.13 8.86 -7.76
CA ASP A 130 -16.01 10.30 -7.52
C ASP A 130 -14.58 10.75 -7.14
N MET A 131 -13.62 9.83 -7.18
CA MET A 131 -12.21 10.09 -6.80
C MET A 131 -12.04 10.53 -5.34
N SER A 132 -12.97 10.18 -4.45
CA SER A 132 -12.85 10.51 -3.03
C SER A 132 -11.81 9.64 -2.35
N ILE A 133 -11.06 10.23 -1.39
CA ILE A 133 -10.13 9.54 -0.49
C ILE A 133 -10.63 9.81 0.93
N SER A 134 -11.60 9.04 1.37
CA SER A 134 -12.32 9.26 2.64
C SER A 134 -11.39 9.22 3.86
N ASP A 135 -10.35 8.39 3.81
CA ASP A 135 -9.41 8.20 4.92
C ASP A 135 -8.24 9.21 4.91
N TYR A 136 -8.23 10.17 3.97
CA TYR A 136 -7.18 11.17 3.87
C TYR A 136 -6.87 11.91 5.18
N PRO A 137 -7.86 12.33 6.00
CA PRO A 137 -7.59 12.97 7.30
C PRO A 137 -6.82 12.06 8.27
N THR A 138 -7.06 10.75 8.24
CA THR A 138 -6.33 9.77 9.05
C THR A 138 -4.90 9.61 8.55
N TYR A 139 -4.69 9.48 7.23
CA TYR A 139 -3.35 9.44 6.65
C TYR A 139 -2.51 10.67 7.00
N ILE A 140 -3.11 11.86 6.97
CA ILE A 140 -2.42 13.11 7.38
C ILE A 140 -1.92 13.03 8.83
N LYS A 141 -2.74 12.51 9.74
CA LYS A 141 -2.37 12.37 11.17
C LYS A 141 -1.23 11.38 11.39
N MET A 142 -1.07 10.38 10.53
CA MET A 142 0.02 9.41 10.61
C MET A 142 1.39 9.99 10.22
N GLY A 143 1.44 11.18 9.59
CA GLY A 143 2.64 12.00 9.47
C GLY A 143 3.70 11.55 8.48
N LYS A 144 3.41 10.56 7.62
CA LYS A 144 4.32 10.06 6.58
C LYS A 144 4.04 10.70 5.21
N PRO A 145 4.97 10.64 4.25
CA PRO A 145 4.68 10.87 2.84
C PRO A 145 3.50 10.01 2.37
N LEU A 146 2.65 10.57 1.51
CA LEU A 146 1.41 9.92 1.10
C LEU A 146 1.38 9.59 -0.38
N GLY A 147 0.79 8.45 -0.71
CA GLY A 147 0.45 8.03 -2.06
C GLY A 147 -0.83 7.21 -2.11
N ASN A 148 -1.20 6.77 -3.31
CA ASN A 148 -2.20 5.74 -3.54
C ASN A 148 -1.54 4.56 -4.27
N ALA A 149 -1.45 3.40 -3.62
CA ALA A 149 -0.87 2.18 -4.19
C ALA A 149 -1.89 1.36 -5.02
N GLY A 150 -3.10 1.86 -5.17
CA GLY A 150 -4.15 1.34 -6.02
C GLY A 150 -5.23 2.40 -6.12
N PHE A 151 -5.35 3.05 -7.29
CA PHE A 151 -6.29 4.13 -7.50
C PHE A 151 -7.07 3.92 -8.80
N GLY A 152 -8.39 3.98 -8.72
CA GLY A 152 -9.24 3.72 -9.87
C GLY A 152 -10.72 3.96 -9.60
N PRO A 153 -11.58 3.71 -10.61
CA PRO A 153 -13.03 3.73 -10.42
C PRO A 153 -13.47 2.57 -9.51
N SER A 154 -14.70 2.65 -9.03
CA SER A 154 -15.30 1.58 -8.23
C SER A 154 -15.32 0.24 -8.98
N SER A 155 -14.96 -0.85 -8.29
CA SER A 155 -14.85 -2.19 -8.87
C SER A 155 -16.15 -2.71 -9.47
N ASP A 156 -17.29 -2.24 -8.98
CA ASP A 156 -18.64 -2.63 -9.45
C ASP A 156 -19.28 -1.57 -10.33
N GLY A 157 -18.60 -0.43 -10.53
CA GLY A 157 -19.11 0.74 -11.22
C GLY A 157 -19.15 0.60 -12.75
N PRO A 158 -19.97 1.42 -13.42
CA PRO A 158 -20.07 1.45 -14.88
C PRO A 158 -18.79 1.99 -15.54
N PHE A 159 -18.05 2.86 -14.88
CA PHE A 159 -16.83 3.46 -15.42
C PHE A 159 -15.78 2.40 -15.71
N LEU A 160 -15.60 1.44 -14.79
CA LEU A 160 -14.66 0.35 -14.97
C LEU A 160 -14.97 -0.49 -16.21
N LYS A 161 -16.25 -0.79 -16.44
CA LYS A 161 -16.68 -1.64 -17.58
C LYS A 161 -16.51 -0.93 -18.92
N ASN A 162 -16.76 0.36 -18.95
CA ASN A 162 -16.86 1.14 -20.20
C ASN A 162 -15.60 1.98 -20.51
N GLY A 163 -14.64 2.08 -19.59
CA GLY A 163 -13.49 2.97 -19.76
C GLY A 163 -13.89 4.44 -19.84
N THR A 164 -14.90 4.83 -19.08
CA THR A 164 -15.47 6.19 -19.13
C THR A 164 -15.19 7.03 -17.88
N TRP A 165 -14.25 6.59 -17.05
CA TRP A 165 -13.78 7.37 -15.91
C TRP A 165 -12.98 8.56 -16.41
N ASP A 166 -13.38 9.78 -16.06
CA ASP A 166 -12.80 11.01 -16.60
C ASP A 166 -11.56 11.44 -15.80
N LEU A 167 -10.38 11.16 -16.36
CA LEU A 167 -9.11 11.41 -15.71
C LEU A 167 -8.72 12.89 -15.64
N SER A 168 -9.33 13.77 -16.43
CA SER A 168 -9.08 15.21 -16.33
C SER A 168 -9.44 15.79 -14.96
N ARG A 169 -10.35 15.12 -14.24
CA ARG A 169 -10.80 15.53 -12.91
C ARG A 169 -9.86 15.14 -11.77
N ILE A 170 -8.95 14.17 -11.99
CA ILE A 170 -8.07 13.65 -10.94
C ILE A 170 -7.18 14.75 -10.39
N ILE A 171 -6.52 15.48 -11.28
CA ILE A 171 -5.54 16.48 -10.87
C ILE A 171 -6.18 17.65 -10.12
N GLU A 172 -7.39 18.06 -10.52
CA GLU A 172 -8.15 19.07 -9.78
C GLU A 172 -8.49 18.61 -8.38
N ARG A 173 -8.95 17.34 -8.24
CA ARG A 173 -9.26 16.74 -6.94
C ARG A 173 -8.02 16.65 -6.06
N ILE A 174 -6.89 16.19 -6.60
CA ILE A 174 -5.64 16.09 -5.84
C ILE A 174 -5.18 17.47 -5.39
N LYS A 175 -5.10 18.45 -6.30
CA LYS A 175 -4.67 19.81 -5.96
C LYS A 175 -5.55 20.48 -4.90
N LYS A 176 -6.85 20.26 -4.97
CA LYS A 176 -7.83 20.92 -4.11
C LYS A 176 -8.02 20.19 -2.78
N ASP A 177 -8.29 18.89 -2.84
CA ASP A 177 -8.81 18.12 -1.72
C ASP A 177 -7.72 17.26 -1.05
N TYR A 178 -6.68 16.85 -1.81
CA TYR A 178 -5.66 15.90 -1.36
C TYR A 178 -4.22 16.33 -1.65
N PRO A 179 -3.83 17.58 -1.36
CA PRO A 179 -2.57 18.18 -1.84
C PRO A 179 -1.29 17.51 -1.33
N ARG A 180 -1.37 16.55 -0.41
CA ARG A 180 -0.22 15.79 0.07
C ARG A 180 -0.05 14.43 -0.58
N ILE A 181 -0.93 14.03 -1.51
CA ILE A 181 -0.74 12.83 -2.32
C ILE A 181 0.36 13.11 -3.35
N ALA A 182 1.47 12.39 -3.24
CA ALA A 182 2.64 12.58 -4.08
C ALA A 182 2.67 11.68 -5.32
N PHE A 183 1.99 10.53 -5.28
CA PHE A 183 1.90 9.61 -6.40
C PHE A 183 0.63 8.77 -6.33
N TRP A 184 0.27 8.17 -7.45
CA TRP A 184 -0.75 7.12 -7.51
C TRP A 184 -0.34 6.06 -8.52
N GLU A 185 -0.86 4.87 -8.32
CA GLU A 185 -0.72 3.72 -9.19
C GLU A 185 -2.10 3.22 -9.61
N SER A 186 -2.26 2.90 -10.88
CA SER A 186 -3.47 2.22 -11.38
C SER A 186 -3.12 0.80 -11.81
N TRP A 187 -4.10 -0.10 -11.68
CA TRP A 187 -3.97 -1.44 -12.19
C TRP A 187 -3.90 -1.45 -13.73
N HIS A 188 -3.38 -2.53 -14.30
CA HIS A 188 -3.50 -2.79 -15.73
C HIS A 188 -4.94 -3.21 -16.09
N SER A 189 -5.37 -2.86 -17.30
CA SER A 189 -6.67 -3.29 -17.83
C SER A 189 -6.60 -4.73 -18.36
N TYR A 190 -7.75 -5.39 -18.32
CA TYR A 190 -7.96 -6.71 -18.91
C TYR A 190 -9.35 -6.78 -19.54
N PRO A 191 -9.68 -7.81 -20.36
CA PRO A 191 -10.97 -7.89 -21.02
C PRO A 191 -12.15 -7.69 -20.08
N GLY A 192 -12.97 -6.69 -20.35
CA GLY A 192 -14.13 -6.30 -19.53
C GLY A 192 -13.83 -5.39 -18.34
N SER A 193 -12.60 -4.92 -18.16
CA SER A 193 -12.22 -4.07 -17.03
C SER A 193 -11.15 -3.04 -17.40
N SER A 194 -11.50 -1.77 -17.40
CA SER A 194 -10.66 -0.63 -17.81
C SER A 194 -10.02 0.06 -16.59
N TRP A 195 -9.06 -0.62 -15.96
CA TRP A 195 -8.36 -0.10 -14.77
C TRP A 195 -7.27 0.91 -15.10
N SER A 196 -6.50 0.66 -16.17
CA SER A 196 -5.36 1.52 -16.48
C SER A 196 -5.81 2.92 -16.93
N MET A 197 -4.97 3.92 -16.66
CA MET A 197 -5.25 5.30 -17.06
C MET A 197 -5.54 5.41 -18.54
N ILE A 198 -4.71 4.80 -19.38
CA ILE A 198 -4.85 4.88 -20.85
C ILE A 198 -6.12 4.22 -21.41
N SER A 199 -6.81 3.43 -20.61
CA SER A 199 -8.10 2.80 -20.97
C SER A 199 -9.31 3.65 -20.61
N ASN A 200 -9.09 4.85 -20.07
CA ASN A 200 -10.13 5.76 -19.59
C ASN A 200 -10.11 7.10 -20.34
N LEU A 201 -11.15 7.92 -20.14
CA LEU A 201 -11.29 9.21 -20.84
C LEU A 201 -10.23 10.21 -20.36
N ASN A 202 -9.75 11.03 -21.29
CA ASN A 202 -8.88 12.19 -21.01
C ASN A 202 -7.56 11.82 -20.32
N ALA A 203 -7.02 10.64 -20.60
CA ALA A 203 -5.71 10.21 -20.09
C ALA A 203 -4.59 11.15 -20.58
N ASP A 204 -4.68 11.62 -21.81
CA ASP A 204 -3.76 12.58 -22.42
C ASP A 204 -3.78 13.92 -21.70
N ILE A 205 -4.96 14.41 -21.29
CA ILE A 205 -5.10 15.64 -20.50
C ILE A 205 -4.44 15.49 -19.14
N LEU A 206 -4.68 14.37 -18.46
CA LEU A 206 -4.04 14.08 -17.17
C LEU A 206 -2.51 14.05 -17.31
N LEU A 207 -1.99 13.30 -18.27
CA LEU A 207 -0.55 13.08 -18.43
C LEU A 207 0.18 14.34 -18.94
N ALA A 208 -0.53 15.27 -19.59
CA ALA A 208 0.01 16.55 -20.03
C ALA A 208 -0.06 17.67 -18.98
N ASP A 209 -0.72 17.44 -17.83
CA ASP A 209 -0.81 18.46 -16.77
C ASP A 209 0.57 18.73 -16.16
N PRO A 210 1.03 20.00 -16.05
CA PRO A 210 2.34 20.34 -15.51
C PRO A 210 2.60 19.90 -14.06
N PHE A 211 1.56 19.51 -13.34
CA PHE A 211 1.67 18.95 -11.99
C PHE A 211 2.05 17.46 -12.00
N VAL A 212 1.88 16.79 -13.14
CA VAL A 212 2.16 15.36 -13.28
C VAL A 212 3.58 15.18 -13.79
N ILE A 213 4.38 14.42 -13.07
CA ILE A 213 5.73 14.04 -13.50
C ILE A 213 5.63 12.68 -14.18
N ASN A 214 5.95 12.66 -15.47
CA ASN A 214 6.01 11.45 -16.26
C ASN A 214 7.45 10.91 -16.32
N ARG A 215 7.59 9.71 -16.87
CA ARG A 215 8.89 9.08 -17.06
C ARG A 215 9.89 9.97 -17.81
N ASP A 216 9.44 10.65 -18.85
CA ASP A 216 10.31 11.46 -19.71
C ASP A 216 10.72 12.79 -19.06
N ASP A 217 10.04 13.20 -17.99
CA ASP A 217 10.36 14.39 -17.20
C ASP A 217 11.47 14.11 -16.16
N LEU A 218 11.81 12.83 -15.95
CA LEU A 218 12.81 12.44 -14.96
C LEU A 218 14.22 12.59 -15.54
N PRO A 219 15.16 13.15 -14.77
CA PRO A 219 16.56 13.27 -15.19
C PRO A 219 17.26 11.89 -15.10
N TRP A 220 17.07 11.03 -16.09
CA TRP A 220 17.68 9.68 -16.18
C TRP A 220 19.21 9.65 -16.13
N ASN A 221 19.86 10.82 -16.16
CA ASN A 221 21.31 10.97 -16.16
C ASN A 221 21.90 11.33 -14.78
N ILE A 222 21.15 11.19 -13.70
CA ILE A 222 21.72 11.30 -12.36
C ILE A 222 22.49 10.01 -12.11
N LYS A 223 23.84 10.11 -12.33
CA LYS A 223 24.79 9.07 -11.95
C LYS A 223 25.03 9.12 -10.44
#